data_9bf020b6869fb0d23f470c7b7b3bca40
#
_entry.id   9bf020b6869fb0d23f470c7b7b3bca40
#
_cell.length_a   1.000
_cell.length_b   1.000
_cell.length_c   1.000
_cell.angle_alpha   90.00
_cell.angle_beta   90.00
_cell.angle_gamma   90.00
#
_symmetry.space_group_name_H-M   'P 1'
#
loop_
_entity.id
_entity.type
_entity.pdbx_description
1 polymer ?
#
loop_
_entity_poly.entity_id
_entity_poly.type
_entity_poly.pdbx_seq_one_letter_code
_entity_poly.pdbx_strand_id
1 'polypeptide(L)'
;MQILKDRILNEGKHLGNGILKVDGFINHQVDPALMNEAGKEFARLFNGVGATKILTAEISGIAPAVYTGQHMGLPIVYARKRKPVTMPDQVLLTLAPSHTKGRTVELIVSPEYLAGGEKVLIIDDFLASGATILGLVKLAEIAGAKIVGIGALIEKTFEGGREALSYLNVPIVSLAAIKSFDNDQILFE
;
A
#
# COMPACT_ATOMS: atom_id res chain seq x y z
N MET A 1 -14.68 3.27 -2.67
CA MET A 1 -15.27 3.80 -1.42
C MET A 1 -15.65 5.27 -1.63
N GLN A 2 -16.94 5.61 -1.52
CA GLN A 2 -17.42 6.94 -1.95
C GLN A 2 -16.82 8.09 -1.14
N ILE A 3 -16.77 7.98 0.18
CA ILE A 3 -16.19 9.03 1.04
C ILE A 3 -14.73 9.39 0.68
N LEU A 4 -13.93 8.40 0.25
CA LEU A 4 -12.57 8.66 -0.22
C LEU A 4 -12.56 9.37 -1.59
N LYS A 5 -13.43 8.95 -2.52
CA LYS A 5 -13.57 9.60 -3.82
C LYS A 5 -13.99 11.07 -3.67
N ASP A 6 -14.98 11.34 -2.80
CA ASP A 6 -15.46 12.71 -2.52
C ASP A 6 -14.33 13.58 -1.90
N ARG A 7 -13.54 13.01 -0.99
CA ARG A 7 -12.38 13.71 -0.39
C ARG A 7 -11.32 14.05 -1.45
N ILE A 8 -11.02 13.10 -2.36
CA ILE A 8 -10.08 13.32 -3.44
C ILE A 8 -10.59 14.42 -4.40
N LEU A 9 -11.88 14.44 -4.73
CA LEU A 9 -12.46 15.47 -5.61
C LEU A 9 -12.45 16.86 -4.98
N ASN A 10 -12.71 16.96 -3.67
CA ASN A 10 -12.84 18.23 -2.99
C ASN A 10 -11.49 18.84 -2.58
N GLU A 11 -10.50 18.03 -2.22
CA GLU A 11 -9.25 18.48 -1.62
C GLU A 11 -8.00 18.01 -2.38
N GLY A 12 -8.11 16.97 -3.21
CA GLY A 12 -7.03 16.49 -4.05
C GLY A 12 -6.70 17.49 -5.17
N LYS A 13 -5.42 17.54 -5.57
CA LYS A 13 -4.99 18.40 -6.68
C LYS A 13 -4.17 17.60 -7.69
N HIS A 14 -4.56 17.63 -8.94
CA HIS A 14 -3.71 17.14 -10.02
C HIS A 14 -2.62 18.18 -10.30
N LEU A 15 -1.36 17.76 -10.21
CA LEU A 15 -0.17 18.61 -10.41
C LEU A 15 0.44 18.45 -11.81
N GLY A 16 -0.25 17.77 -12.73
CA GLY A 16 0.29 17.38 -14.03
C GLY A 16 1.06 16.05 -13.97
N ASN A 17 1.35 15.48 -15.15
CA ASN A 17 2.12 14.24 -15.31
C ASN A 17 1.62 13.06 -14.44
N GLY A 18 0.32 12.96 -14.22
CA GLY A 18 -0.28 11.90 -13.42
C GLY A 18 -0.04 12.04 -11.90
N ILE A 19 0.51 13.15 -11.41
CA ILE A 19 0.79 13.36 -9.99
C ILE A 19 -0.48 13.87 -9.29
N LEU A 20 -0.97 13.10 -8.33
CA LEU A 20 -2.08 13.48 -7.44
C LEU A 20 -1.54 13.88 -6.07
N LYS A 21 -1.83 15.10 -5.64
CA LYS A 21 -1.53 15.60 -4.30
C LYS A 21 -2.73 15.39 -3.39
N VAL A 22 -2.54 14.60 -2.33
CA VAL A 22 -3.52 14.28 -1.28
C VAL A 22 -2.93 14.49 0.13
N ASP A 23 -1.98 15.42 0.23
CA ASP A 23 -1.18 15.66 1.43
C ASP A 23 -2.04 16.06 2.65
N GLY A 24 -3.19 16.69 2.42
CA GLY A 24 -4.04 17.22 3.48
C GLY A 24 -4.78 16.13 4.29
N PHE A 25 -4.82 14.87 3.79
CA PHE A 25 -5.60 13.83 4.47
C PHE A 25 -5.01 12.41 4.39
N ILE A 26 -3.92 12.19 3.59
CA ILE A 26 -3.24 10.89 3.49
C ILE A 26 -1.74 10.98 3.77
N ASN A 27 -1.00 11.84 3.02
CA ASN A 27 0.45 11.69 2.89
C ASN A 27 1.28 12.58 3.82
N HIS A 28 0.75 13.71 4.30
CA HIS A 28 1.44 14.63 5.19
C HIS A 28 0.63 14.88 6.46
N GLN A 29 -0.62 15.29 6.30
CA GLN A 29 -1.62 15.22 7.35
C GLN A 29 -2.46 13.97 7.11
N VAL A 30 -2.71 13.21 8.16
CA VAL A 30 -3.56 12.02 8.12
C VAL A 30 -4.91 12.36 8.76
N ASP A 31 -6.00 12.06 8.06
CA ASP A 31 -7.35 12.12 8.64
C ASP A 31 -7.68 10.77 9.29
N PRO A 32 -7.73 10.69 10.64
CA PRO A 32 -7.96 9.42 11.33
C PRO A 32 -9.35 8.83 11.06
N ALA A 33 -10.36 9.68 10.88
CA ALA A 33 -11.73 9.20 10.61
C ALA A 33 -11.81 8.55 9.23
N LEU A 34 -11.22 9.18 8.22
CA LEU A 34 -11.12 8.61 6.86
C LEU A 34 -10.33 7.30 6.86
N MET A 35 -9.20 7.23 7.59
CA MET A 35 -8.39 6.01 7.66
C MET A 35 -9.13 4.89 8.39
N ASN A 36 -9.91 5.22 9.43
CA ASN A 36 -10.76 4.24 10.12
C ASN A 36 -11.79 3.61 9.19
N GLU A 37 -12.50 4.42 8.40
CA GLU A 37 -13.47 3.91 7.42
C GLU A 37 -12.78 3.10 6.30
N ALA A 38 -11.61 3.52 5.85
CA ALA A 38 -10.81 2.76 4.90
C ALA A 38 -10.37 1.41 5.47
N GLY A 39 -9.87 1.39 6.70
CA GLY A 39 -9.47 0.15 7.38
C GLY A 39 -10.61 -0.82 7.59
N LYS A 40 -11.78 -0.31 7.97
CA LYS A 40 -13.02 -1.10 8.09
C LYS A 40 -13.46 -1.70 6.75
N GLU A 41 -13.37 -0.92 5.67
CA GLU A 41 -13.72 -1.40 4.33
C GLU A 41 -12.72 -2.45 3.83
N PHE A 42 -11.42 -2.27 4.04
CA PHE A 42 -10.42 -3.30 3.74
C PHE A 42 -10.67 -4.58 4.55
N ALA A 43 -10.93 -4.47 5.85
CA ALA A 43 -11.26 -5.62 6.69
C ALA A 43 -12.48 -6.40 6.16
N ARG A 44 -13.51 -5.69 5.69
CA ARG A 44 -14.69 -6.29 5.07
C ARG A 44 -14.36 -6.99 3.75
N LEU A 45 -13.57 -6.36 2.87
CA LEU A 45 -13.24 -6.86 1.53
C LEU A 45 -12.24 -8.02 1.57
N PHE A 46 -11.35 -8.05 2.55
CA PHE A 46 -10.40 -9.14 2.76
C PHE A 46 -10.85 -10.16 3.82
N ASN A 47 -12.13 -10.11 4.23
CA ASN A 47 -12.66 -11.13 5.13
C ASN A 47 -12.54 -12.52 4.49
N GLY A 48 -11.96 -13.46 5.23
CA GLY A 48 -11.81 -14.85 4.78
C GLY A 48 -10.55 -15.18 3.97
N VAL A 49 -9.69 -14.19 3.59
CA VAL A 49 -8.40 -14.50 2.93
C VAL A 49 -7.40 -15.20 3.83
N GLY A 50 -7.68 -15.23 5.15
CA GLY A 50 -6.89 -15.92 6.15
C GLY A 50 -5.54 -15.25 6.42
N ALA A 51 -5.45 -13.94 6.26
CA ALA A 51 -4.25 -13.18 6.60
C ALA A 51 -3.88 -13.34 8.08
N THR A 52 -2.59 -13.42 8.37
CA THR A 52 -2.03 -13.47 9.72
C THR A 52 -1.23 -12.22 10.05
N LYS A 53 -0.87 -11.45 9.05
CA LYS A 53 -0.06 -10.25 9.16
C LYS A 53 -0.34 -9.27 8.04
N ILE A 54 -0.20 -7.97 8.32
CA ILE A 54 -0.24 -6.92 7.32
C ILE A 54 1.18 -6.42 7.07
N LEU A 55 1.54 -6.24 5.80
CA LEU A 55 2.81 -5.67 5.36
C LEU A 55 2.55 -4.38 4.57
N THR A 56 3.31 -3.35 4.86
CA THR A 56 3.27 -2.07 4.15
C THR A 56 4.66 -1.49 3.98
N ALA A 57 4.77 -0.33 3.36
CA ALA A 57 6.02 0.43 3.28
C ALA A 57 5.89 1.79 4.00
N GLU A 58 6.99 2.24 4.63
CA GLU A 58 7.04 3.61 5.13
C GLU A 58 6.98 4.59 3.97
N ILE A 59 6.27 5.72 4.10
CA ILE A 59 5.62 6.24 5.29
C ILE A 59 4.10 6.18 5.16
N SER A 60 3.55 6.56 4.01
CA SER A 60 2.10 6.84 3.83
C SER A 60 1.21 5.60 3.93
N GLY A 61 1.74 4.42 3.57
CA GLY A 61 1.03 3.15 3.72
C GLY A 61 0.79 2.73 5.17
N ILE A 62 1.53 3.30 6.14
CA ILE A 62 1.41 2.91 7.55
C ILE A 62 0.02 3.23 8.09
N ALA A 63 -0.52 4.41 7.79
CA ALA A 63 -1.82 4.81 8.33
C ALA A 63 -2.94 3.84 7.92
N PRO A 64 -3.22 3.59 6.63
CA PRO A 64 -4.25 2.63 6.23
C PRO A 64 -3.96 1.21 6.74
N ALA A 65 -2.69 0.78 6.81
CA ALA A 65 -2.33 -0.53 7.35
C ALA A 65 -2.69 -0.67 8.84
N VAL A 66 -2.41 0.37 9.66
CA VAL A 66 -2.75 0.38 11.09
C VAL A 66 -4.24 0.22 11.31
N TYR A 67 -5.06 1.01 10.63
CA TYR A 67 -6.52 0.91 10.78
C TYR A 67 -7.07 -0.41 10.23
N THR A 68 -6.50 -0.93 9.15
CA THR A 68 -6.87 -2.27 8.66
C THR A 68 -6.52 -3.34 9.68
N GLY A 69 -5.32 -3.30 10.25
CA GLY A 69 -4.87 -4.21 11.29
C GLY A 69 -5.74 -4.16 12.54
N GLN A 70 -6.15 -2.95 12.96
CA GLN A 70 -7.06 -2.76 14.08
C GLN A 70 -8.41 -3.49 13.85
N HIS A 71 -9.01 -3.36 12.66
CA HIS A 71 -10.29 -4.00 12.35
C HIS A 71 -10.18 -5.50 12.10
N MET A 72 -9.02 -5.99 11.66
CA MET A 72 -8.77 -7.42 11.43
C MET A 72 -8.15 -8.14 12.64
N GLY A 73 -7.73 -7.42 13.68
CA GLY A 73 -6.99 -7.99 14.81
C GLY A 73 -5.61 -8.51 14.43
N LEU A 74 -4.95 -7.89 13.43
CA LEU A 74 -3.67 -8.37 12.89
C LEU A 74 -2.52 -7.43 13.23
N PRO A 75 -1.31 -7.96 13.52
CA PRO A 75 -0.11 -7.17 13.62
C PRO A 75 0.30 -6.61 12.25
N ILE A 76 0.99 -5.45 12.29
CA ILE A 76 1.46 -4.75 11.11
C ILE A 76 2.97 -4.70 11.13
N VAL A 77 3.59 -4.99 9.99
CA VAL A 77 5.02 -4.78 9.74
C VAL A 77 5.15 -3.76 8.60
N TYR A 78 6.03 -2.80 8.75
CA TYR A 78 6.33 -1.88 7.66
C TYR A 78 7.80 -1.99 7.24
N ALA A 79 8.00 -2.10 5.93
CA ALA A 79 9.31 -2.06 5.33
C ALA A 79 9.90 -0.64 5.45
N ARG A 80 11.15 -0.56 5.91
CA ARG A 80 11.88 0.68 6.10
C ARG A 80 12.76 1.00 4.91
N LYS A 81 12.94 2.28 4.63
CA LYS A 81 13.84 2.77 3.57
C LYS A 81 15.28 2.95 4.05
N ARG A 82 15.50 2.83 5.34
CA ARG A 82 16.83 2.87 5.98
C ARG A 82 16.85 1.93 7.17
N LYS A 83 17.94 1.17 7.30
CA LYS A 83 18.16 0.28 8.45
C LYS A 83 18.35 1.11 9.73
N PRO A 84 17.49 0.99 10.76
CA PRO A 84 17.71 1.60 12.05
C PRO A 84 18.75 0.80 12.84
N VAL A 85 19.39 1.46 13.81
CA VAL A 85 20.40 0.84 14.68
C VAL A 85 19.85 -0.32 15.54
N THR A 86 18.54 -0.36 15.75
CA THR A 86 17.85 -1.40 16.52
C THR A 86 17.54 -2.67 15.71
N MET A 87 17.76 -2.65 14.40
CA MET A 87 17.53 -3.82 13.55
C MET A 87 18.75 -4.76 13.62
N PRO A 88 18.56 -6.10 13.59
CA PRO A 88 19.66 -7.05 13.58
C PRO A 88 20.56 -6.87 12.35
N ASP A 89 21.77 -7.44 12.38
CA ASP A 89 22.70 -7.32 11.26
C ASP A 89 22.16 -7.97 9.99
N GLN A 90 21.57 -9.14 10.12
CA GLN A 90 20.87 -9.80 9.03
C GLN A 90 19.47 -9.21 8.87
N VAL A 91 19.15 -8.77 7.67
CA VAL A 91 17.84 -8.18 7.32
C VAL A 91 17.34 -8.79 6.01
N LEU A 92 16.02 -8.77 5.84
CA LEU A 92 15.40 -8.99 4.54
C LEU A 92 15.47 -7.66 3.79
N LEU A 93 16.04 -7.68 2.59
CA LEU A 93 16.24 -6.48 1.77
C LEU A 93 15.82 -6.73 0.33
N THR A 94 15.14 -5.76 -0.25
CA THR A 94 14.88 -5.69 -1.68
C THR A 94 15.04 -4.27 -2.19
N LEU A 95 15.19 -4.13 -3.50
CA LEU A 95 15.26 -2.85 -4.20
C LEU A 95 13.98 -2.61 -4.97
N ALA A 96 13.35 -1.46 -4.74
CA ALA A 96 12.18 -1.02 -5.49
C ALA A 96 12.48 0.28 -6.24
N PRO A 97 12.09 0.42 -7.51
CA PRO A 97 12.17 1.69 -8.22
C PRO A 97 11.32 2.75 -7.52
N SER A 98 11.86 3.95 -7.31
CA SER A 98 11.09 5.06 -6.74
C SER A 98 10.39 5.83 -7.86
N HIS A 99 9.05 5.93 -7.79
CA HIS A 99 8.23 6.64 -8.76
C HIS A 99 8.57 8.13 -8.90
N THR A 100 8.98 8.78 -7.80
CA THR A 100 9.13 10.24 -7.75
C THR A 100 10.56 10.74 -7.92
N LYS A 101 11.57 9.86 -7.81
CA LYS A 101 12.98 10.30 -7.72
C LYS A 101 13.91 9.68 -8.76
N GLY A 102 13.42 8.80 -9.68
CA GLY A 102 14.28 8.11 -10.65
C GLY A 102 15.42 7.30 -10.00
N ARG A 103 15.31 6.96 -8.73
CA ARG A 103 16.30 6.23 -7.93
C ARG A 103 15.69 4.96 -7.38
N THR A 104 16.51 3.95 -7.23
CA THR A 104 16.15 2.74 -6.50
C THR A 104 16.10 3.03 -5.00
N VAL A 105 15.07 2.54 -4.32
CA VAL A 105 14.88 2.65 -2.88
C VAL A 105 14.99 1.27 -2.27
N GLU A 106 15.75 1.16 -1.20
CA GLU A 106 15.79 -0.05 -0.39
C GLU A 106 14.49 -0.21 0.40
N LEU A 107 14.00 -1.43 0.47
CA LEU A 107 12.94 -1.83 1.39
C LEU A 107 13.52 -2.91 2.31
N ILE A 108 13.49 -2.66 3.61
CA ILE A 108 14.17 -3.45 4.63
C ILE A 108 13.18 -3.87 5.71
N VAL A 109 13.17 -5.16 6.04
CA VAL A 109 12.36 -5.72 7.14
C VAL A 109 13.25 -6.62 8.00
N SER A 110 13.04 -6.60 9.33
CA SER A 110 13.67 -7.57 10.22
C SER A 110 13.03 -8.95 10.04
N PRO A 111 13.84 -10.02 9.91
CA PRO A 111 13.33 -11.39 9.85
C PRO A 111 12.60 -11.84 11.14
N GLU A 112 12.79 -11.12 12.25
CA GLU A 112 12.06 -11.35 13.50
C GLU A 112 10.56 -11.08 13.37
N TYR A 113 10.15 -10.22 12.43
CA TYR A 113 8.76 -9.76 12.28
C TYR A 113 8.11 -10.21 10.98
N LEU A 114 8.86 -10.83 10.08
CA LEU A 114 8.34 -11.41 8.83
C LEU A 114 9.03 -12.74 8.59
N ALA A 115 8.29 -13.84 8.76
CA ALA A 115 8.85 -15.19 8.74
C ALA A 115 8.06 -16.14 7.83
N GLY A 116 8.64 -17.30 7.57
CA GLY A 116 8.03 -18.34 6.76
C GLY A 116 6.71 -18.87 7.36
N GLY A 117 5.78 -19.21 6.47
CA GLY A 117 4.45 -19.74 6.83
C GLY A 117 3.41 -18.68 7.15
N GLU A 118 3.78 -17.40 7.26
CA GLU A 118 2.83 -16.30 7.43
C GLU A 118 2.03 -16.05 6.16
N LYS A 119 0.77 -15.63 6.34
CA LYS A 119 -0.13 -15.21 5.27
C LYS A 119 -0.24 -13.69 5.31
N VAL A 120 0.36 -13.03 4.34
CA VAL A 120 0.56 -11.60 4.33
C VAL A 120 -0.47 -10.89 3.47
N LEU A 121 -1.18 -9.92 4.05
CA LEU A 121 -1.98 -8.94 3.35
C LEU A 121 -1.13 -7.67 3.17
N ILE A 122 -0.91 -7.23 1.93
CA ILE A 122 -0.24 -5.96 1.65
C ILE A 122 -1.29 -4.85 1.64
N ILE A 123 -1.04 -3.77 2.39
CA ILE A 123 -1.86 -2.54 2.37
C ILE A 123 -0.93 -1.35 2.11
N ASP A 124 -1.27 -0.52 1.12
CA ASP A 124 -0.49 0.68 0.79
C ASP A 124 -1.40 1.88 0.50
N ASP A 125 -0.84 3.08 0.40
CA ASP A 125 -1.59 4.28 0.04
C ASP A 125 -1.89 4.35 -1.47
N PHE A 126 -0.92 4.05 -2.33
CA PHE A 126 -1.05 4.10 -3.78
C PHE A 126 -0.66 2.79 -4.47
N LEU A 127 -1.48 2.37 -5.43
CA LEU A 127 -1.13 1.45 -6.50
C LEU A 127 -1.04 2.24 -7.81
N ALA A 128 0.19 2.56 -8.21
CA ALA A 128 0.51 3.23 -9.46
C ALA A 128 1.15 2.21 -10.42
N SER A 129 2.45 2.21 -10.66
CA SER A 129 3.15 1.15 -11.42
C SER A 129 3.30 -0.18 -10.67
N GLY A 130 2.97 -0.21 -9.37
CA GLY A 130 3.13 -1.39 -8.53
C GLY A 130 4.54 -1.63 -8.01
N ALA A 131 5.51 -0.77 -8.30
CA ALA A 131 6.92 -0.98 -7.95
C ALA A 131 7.18 -1.20 -6.45
N THR A 132 6.56 -0.39 -5.57
CA THR A 132 6.67 -0.57 -4.12
C THR A 132 6.05 -1.89 -3.67
N ILE A 133 4.85 -2.19 -4.17
CA ILE A 133 4.13 -3.41 -3.81
C ILE A 133 4.89 -4.66 -4.29
N LEU A 134 5.48 -4.65 -5.49
CA LEU A 134 6.35 -5.71 -5.98
C LEU A 134 7.59 -5.90 -5.08
N GLY A 135 8.14 -4.81 -4.55
CA GLY A 135 9.20 -4.87 -3.55
C GLY A 135 8.73 -5.56 -2.26
N LEU A 136 7.54 -5.23 -1.77
CA LEU A 136 6.96 -5.88 -0.59
C LEU A 136 6.66 -7.37 -0.85
N VAL A 137 6.18 -7.72 -2.04
CA VAL A 137 5.99 -9.12 -2.46
C VAL A 137 7.31 -9.88 -2.38
N LYS A 138 8.39 -9.32 -2.95
CA LYS A 138 9.72 -9.93 -2.88
C LYS A 138 10.21 -10.12 -1.44
N LEU A 139 10.00 -9.15 -0.56
CA LEU A 139 10.35 -9.31 0.87
C LEU A 139 9.60 -10.48 1.50
N ALA A 140 8.29 -10.62 1.22
CA ALA A 140 7.51 -11.74 1.72
C ALA A 140 8.00 -13.09 1.15
N GLU A 141 8.33 -13.14 -0.14
CA GLU A 141 8.91 -14.34 -0.78
C GLU A 141 10.24 -14.73 -0.15
N ILE A 142 11.16 -13.78 0.06
CA ILE A 142 12.46 -14.01 0.73
C ILE A 142 12.25 -14.54 2.15
N ALA A 143 11.23 -14.05 2.86
CA ALA A 143 10.86 -14.54 4.19
C ALA A 143 10.23 -15.95 4.17
N GLY A 144 9.80 -16.46 3.01
CA GLY A 144 9.02 -17.69 2.90
C GLY A 144 7.55 -17.49 3.31
N ALA A 145 7.05 -16.27 3.32
CA ALA A 145 5.65 -15.93 3.58
C ALA A 145 4.84 -15.94 2.27
N LYS A 146 3.51 -16.12 2.41
CA LYS A 146 2.59 -16.16 1.27
C LYS A 146 1.75 -14.90 1.21
N ILE A 147 1.70 -14.24 0.06
CA ILE A 147 0.76 -13.14 -0.17
C ILE A 147 -0.65 -13.73 -0.34
N VAL A 148 -1.63 -13.12 0.36
CA VAL A 148 -3.04 -13.53 0.31
C VAL A 148 -4.00 -12.42 -0.14
N GLY A 149 -3.49 -11.21 -0.32
CA GLY A 149 -4.25 -10.08 -0.85
C GLY A 149 -3.42 -8.80 -0.91
N ILE A 150 -3.90 -7.84 -1.69
CA ILE A 150 -3.27 -6.53 -1.87
C ILE A 150 -4.36 -5.47 -1.84
N GLY A 151 -4.22 -4.47 -0.96
CA GLY A 151 -5.12 -3.32 -0.85
C GLY A 151 -4.37 -2.00 -1.06
N ALA A 152 -4.98 -1.07 -1.80
CA ALA A 152 -4.50 0.30 -1.93
C ALA A 152 -5.64 1.30 -1.69
N LEU A 153 -5.37 2.43 -1.03
CA LEU A 153 -6.36 3.48 -0.93
C LEU A 153 -6.72 4.01 -2.31
N ILE A 154 -5.71 4.37 -3.09
CA ILE A 154 -5.85 4.97 -4.41
C ILE A 154 -5.10 4.13 -5.44
N GLU A 155 -5.77 3.82 -6.54
CA GLU A 155 -5.14 3.20 -7.70
C GLU A 155 -5.18 4.16 -8.89
N LYS A 156 -4.09 4.22 -9.64
CA LYS A 156 -4.04 4.84 -10.95
C LYS A 156 -4.02 3.73 -12.00
N THR A 157 -5.20 3.38 -12.53
CA THR A 157 -5.37 2.19 -13.39
C THR A 157 -4.56 2.27 -14.68
N PHE A 158 -4.25 3.49 -15.14
CA PHE A 158 -3.46 3.76 -16.34
C PHE A 158 -1.95 3.56 -16.17
N GLU A 159 -1.45 3.30 -14.95
CA GLU A 159 -0.01 3.08 -14.70
C GLU A 159 0.40 1.58 -14.69
N GLY A 160 -0.55 0.66 -14.90
CA GLY A 160 -0.27 -0.77 -15.13
C GLY A 160 0.10 -1.60 -13.90
N GLY A 161 0.06 -1.04 -12.68
CA GLY A 161 0.46 -1.75 -11.47
C GLY A 161 -0.37 -2.99 -11.17
N ARG A 162 -1.67 -2.94 -11.42
CA ARG A 162 -2.56 -4.11 -11.27
C ARG A 162 -2.16 -5.24 -12.20
N GLU A 163 -1.84 -4.93 -13.45
CA GLU A 163 -1.40 -5.93 -14.42
C GLU A 163 -0.06 -6.55 -14.00
N ALA A 164 0.88 -5.73 -13.54
CA ALA A 164 2.19 -6.20 -13.05
C ALA A 164 2.08 -7.15 -11.85
N LEU A 165 1.00 -7.08 -11.07
CA LEU A 165 0.73 -7.92 -9.88
C LEU A 165 -0.19 -9.10 -10.18
N SER A 166 -0.77 -9.20 -11.38
CA SER A 166 -1.80 -10.20 -11.73
C SER A 166 -1.34 -11.65 -11.61
N TYR A 167 -0.04 -11.90 -11.79
CA TYR A 167 0.54 -13.25 -11.70
C TYR A 167 0.43 -13.87 -10.30
N LEU A 168 0.21 -13.06 -9.27
CA LEU A 168 0.06 -13.54 -7.89
C LEU A 168 -1.25 -14.31 -7.66
N ASN A 169 -2.26 -14.11 -8.53
CA ASN A 169 -3.58 -14.75 -8.44
C ASN A 169 -4.25 -14.56 -7.06
N VAL A 170 -4.12 -13.36 -6.48
CA VAL A 170 -4.73 -12.96 -5.21
C VAL A 170 -5.67 -11.77 -5.42
N PRO A 171 -6.65 -11.54 -4.52
CA PRO A 171 -7.48 -10.35 -4.58
C PRO A 171 -6.63 -9.06 -4.54
N ILE A 172 -6.85 -8.16 -5.50
CA ILE A 172 -6.28 -6.80 -5.53
C ILE A 172 -7.43 -5.82 -5.45
N VAL A 173 -7.49 -5.04 -4.39
CA VAL A 173 -8.60 -4.13 -4.07
C VAL A 173 -8.08 -2.70 -3.96
N SER A 174 -8.77 -1.77 -4.61
CA SER A 174 -8.51 -0.34 -4.49
C SER A 174 -9.78 0.39 -4.07
N LEU A 175 -9.69 1.26 -3.05
CA LEU A 175 -10.86 1.97 -2.53
C LEU A 175 -11.29 3.14 -3.43
N ALA A 176 -10.35 3.71 -4.19
CA ALA A 176 -10.60 4.70 -5.22
C ALA A 176 -9.71 4.41 -6.44
N ALA A 177 -10.30 3.93 -7.53
CA ALA A 177 -9.60 3.66 -8.78
C ALA A 177 -9.76 4.87 -9.71
N ILE A 178 -8.66 5.56 -10.02
CA ILE A 178 -8.59 6.70 -10.94
C ILE A 178 -8.29 6.16 -12.33
N LYS A 179 -9.21 6.47 -13.25
CA LYS A 179 -9.10 6.07 -14.65
C LYS A 179 -8.20 7.01 -15.45
N SER A 180 -8.34 8.30 -15.22
CA SER A 180 -7.54 9.32 -15.92
C SER A 180 -7.65 10.68 -15.23
N PHE A 181 -6.77 11.60 -15.65
CA PHE A 181 -6.89 13.02 -15.39
C PHE A 181 -7.20 13.72 -16.72
N ASP A 182 -8.33 14.40 -16.81
CA ASP A 182 -8.77 15.13 -17.99
C ASP A 182 -9.07 16.59 -17.62
N ASN A 183 -8.33 17.54 -18.24
CA ASN A 183 -8.45 18.98 -17.96
C ASN A 183 -8.49 19.30 -16.46
N ASP A 184 -7.58 18.73 -15.67
CA ASP A 184 -7.51 18.82 -14.21
C ASP A 184 -8.67 18.13 -13.45
N GLN A 185 -9.59 17.47 -14.15
CA GLN A 185 -10.63 16.66 -13.54
C GLN A 185 -10.10 15.24 -13.26
N ILE A 186 -10.45 14.72 -12.09
CA ILE A 186 -10.12 13.36 -11.67
C ILE A 186 -11.30 12.46 -12.04
N LEU A 187 -11.08 11.54 -12.97
CA LEU A 187 -12.09 10.57 -13.41
C LEU A 187 -11.85 9.22 -12.73
N PHE A 188 -12.86 8.71 -12.06
CA PHE A 188 -12.83 7.38 -11.45
C PHE A 188 -13.45 6.30 -12.36
N GLU A 189 -13.05 5.04 -12.12
CA GLU A 189 -13.72 3.86 -12.65
C GLU A 189 -15.16 3.75 -12.13
#